data_1628a7fff4640377c09405d35d6cc012
#
_entry.id   1628a7fff4640377c09405d35d6cc012
#
_cell.length_a   1.000
_cell.length_b   1.000
_cell.length_c   1.000
_cell.angle_alpha   90.00
_cell.angle_beta   90.00
_cell.angle_gamma   90.00
#
_symmetry.space_group_name_H-M   'P 1'
#
loop_
_entity.id
_entity.type
_entity.pdbx_description
1 polymer ?
#
loop_
_entity_poly.entity_id
_entity_poly.type
_entity_poly.pdbx_seq_one_letter_code
_entity_poly.pdbx_strand_id
1 'polypeptide(L)'
;MQLTGREIVERGIITNIDEENGIQQQGIDLRVIGIRKLSGGGCMPLFGKTKLPNYSPVEMEVEPERSYWRLEPGYYEITFEEGCKIPSNLAMTLIQRSSLLRCGGIIRSSQFDAGFSTDHMGSFMEILHPVEIEYQARIAQTIVVETAEVRQEDLYHGQWAEQQNVVQRGRF
;
A
#
# COMPACT_ATOMS: atom_id res chain seq x y z
N MET A 1 2.91 -17.00 -13.22
CA MET A 1 3.42 -15.99 -14.20
C MET A 1 3.14 -14.62 -13.62
N GLN A 2 4.03 -13.62 -13.83
CA GLN A 2 3.75 -12.23 -13.43
C GLN A 2 2.84 -11.58 -14.48
N LEU A 3 1.80 -10.86 -14.02
CA LEU A 3 0.87 -10.15 -14.89
C LEU A 3 1.45 -8.80 -15.34
N THR A 4 1.12 -8.42 -16.57
CA THR A 4 1.34 -7.06 -17.08
C THR A 4 0.34 -6.07 -16.48
N GLY A 5 0.66 -4.77 -16.50
CA GLY A 5 -0.28 -3.75 -16.03
C GLY A 5 -1.62 -3.79 -16.76
N ARG A 6 -1.61 -4.11 -18.05
CA ARG A 6 -2.82 -4.23 -18.86
C ARG A 6 -3.71 -5.40 -18.44
N GLU A 7 -3.13 -6.59 -18.20
CA GLU A 7 -3.87 -7.75 -17.67
C GLU A 7 -4.44 -7.49 -16.27
N ILE A 8 -3.74 -6.73 -15.42
CA ILE A 8 -4.24 -6.33 -14.10
C ILE A 8 -5.51 -5.48 -14.23
N VAL A 9 -5.52 -4.52 -15.17
CA VAL A 9 -6.70 -3.68 -15.47
C VAL A 9 -7.84 -4.51 -16.04
N GLU A 10 -7.58 -5.32 -17.05
CA GLU A 10 -8.60 -6.16 -17.72
C GLU A 10 -9.27 -7.15 -16.74
N ARG A 11 -8.54 -7.65 -15.77
CA ARG A 11 -9.05 -8.54 -14.71
C ARG A 11 -9.69 -7.80 -13.53
N GLY A 12 -9.67 -6.46 -13.50
CA GLY A 12 -10.26 -5.65 -12.44
C GLY A 12 -9.65 -5.88 -11.05
N ILE A 13 -8.35 -6.22 -10.99
CA ILE A 13 -7.65 -6.57 -9.75
C ILE A 13 -7.39 -5.32 -8.89
N ILE A 14 -7.03 -4.21 -9.53
CA ILE A 14 -6.77 -2.91 -8.88
C ILE A 14 -7.89 -1.94 -9.24
N THR A 15 -8.32 -1.13 -8.26
CA THR A 15 -9.34 -0.09 -8.41
C THR A 15 -8.74 1.30 -8.29
N ASN A 16 -9.45 2.34 -8.72
CA ASN A 16 -9.05 3.77 -8.66
C ASN A 16 -7.73 4.07 -9.41
N ILE A 17 -7.42 3.30 -10.45
CA ILE A 17 -6.18 3.44 -11.23
C ILE A 17 -6.13 4.81 -11.92
N ASP A 18 -4.95 5.43 -11.94
CA ASP A 18 -4.63 6.50 -12.89
C ASP A 18 -4.46 5.87 -14.28
N GLU A 19 -5.52 5.89 -15.10
CA GLU A 19 -5.52 5.22 -16.41
C GLU A 19 -4.51 5.82 -17.38
N GLU A 20 -4.18 7.10 -17.22
CA GLU A 20 -3.24 7.78 -18.11
C GLU A 20 -1.77 7.44 -17.80
N ASN A 21 -1.41 7.40 -16.52
CA ASN A 21 0.00 7.34 -16.10
C ASN A 21 0.31 6.18 -15.16
N GLY A 22 -0.70 5.50 -14.58
CA GLY A 22 -0.52 4.45 -13.57
C GLY A 22 -0.21 3.07 -14.17
N ILE A 23 -0.61 2.80 -15.43
CA ILE A 23 -0.45 1.49 -16.06
C ILE A 23 0.98 1.34 -16.57
N GLN A 24 1.72 0.38 -16.02
CA GLN A 24 3.10 0.09 -16.40
C GLN A 24 3.22 -1.27 -17.09
N GLN A 25 4.41 -1.58 -17.66
CA GLN A 25 4.64 -2.84 -18.36
C GLN A 25 4.39 -4.07 -17.46
N GLN A 26 4.80 -3.99 -16.19
CA GLN A 26 4.83 -5.13 -15.26
C GLN A 26 4.06 -4.85 -13.96
N GLY A 27 3.03 -3.98 -13.99
CA GLY A 27 2.26 -3.66 -12.80
C GLY A 27 1.52 -2.33 -12.88
N ILE A 28 0.98 -1.89 -11.78
CA ILE A 28 0.30 -0.60 -11.62
C ILE A 28 1.09 0.24 -10.62
N ASP A 29 1.38 1.48 -10.99
CA ASP A 29 1.95 2.48 -10.08
C ASP A 29 0.87 2.98 -9.11
N LEU A 30 1.25 3.16 -7.84
CA LEU A 30 0.36 3.53 -6.76
C LEU A 30 0.66 4.94 -6.26
N ARG A 31 -0.41 5.74 -6.08
CA ARG A 31 -0.37 7.14 -5.62
C ARG A 31 -0.57 7.23 -4.11
N VAL A 32 0.37 7.85 -3.41
CA VAL A 32 0.26 8.06 -1.96
C VAL A 32 -0.73 9.17 -1.63
N ILE A 33 -1.66 8.90 -0.69
CA ILE A 33 -2.67 9.85 -0.21
C ILE A 33 -2.64 10.07 1.31
N GLY A 34 -1.84 9.31 2.04
CA GLY A 34 -1.71 9.45 3.48
C GLY A 34 -0.41 8.86 4.00
N ILE A 35 0.19 9.53 4.98
CA ILE A 35 1.40 9.07 5.65
C ILE A 35 1.21 9.22 7.16
N ARG A 36 1.50 8.16 7.92
CA ARG A 36 1.45 8.17 9.38
C ARG A 36 2.79 7.71 9.95
N LYS A 37 3.27 8.40 10.99
CA LYS A 37 4.48 8.02 11.71
C LYS A 37 4.12 7.04 12.82
N LEU A 38 4.94 5.99 12.97
CA LEU A 38 4.80 5.04 14.06
C LEU A 38 5.48 5.55 15.32
N SER A 39 4.84 5.32 16.47
CA SER A 39 5.41 5.63 17.79
C SER A 39 5.02 4.57 18.83
N GLY A 40 5.87 4.41 19.85
CA GLY A 40 5.69 3.39 20.86
C GLY A 40 6.06 1.99 20.35
N GLY A 41 5.65 0.96 21.10
CA GLY A 41 5.95 -0.43 20.81
C GLY A 41 4.71 -1.24 20.42
N GLY A 42 4.91 -2.22 19.53
CA GLY A 42 3.95 -3.28 19.25
C GLY A 42 4.23 -4.53 20.08
N CYS A 43 3.31 -5.48 20.06
CA CYS A 43 3.50 -6.81 20.65
C CYS A 43 2.88 -7.86 19.72
N MET A 44 3.66 -8.87 19.40
CA MET A 44 3.21 -10.07 18.67
C MET A 44 3.12 -11.21 19.70
N PRO A 45 1.95 -11.48 20.27
CA PRO A 45 1.80 -12.53 21.26
C PRO A 45 1.80 -13.91 20.59
N LEU A 46 2.17 -14.96 21.34
CA LEU A 46 2.06 -16.34 20.88
C LEU A 46 0.60 -16.72 20.60
N PHE A 47 -0.32 -16.21 21.41
CA PHE A 47 -1.77 -16.39 21.27
C PHE A 47 -2.49 -15.05 21.40
N GLY A 48 -3.56 -14.87 20.63
CA GLY A 48 -4.39 -13.66 20.66
C GLY A 48 -4.06 -12.65 19.54
N LYS A 49 -4.63 -11.45 19.65
CA LYS A 49 -4.47 -10.40 18.63
C LYS A 49 -3.16 -9.63 18.82
N THR A 50 -2.50 -9.32 17.71
CA THR A 50 -1.34 -8.42 17.68
C THR A 50 -1.74 -7.04 18.22
N LYS A 51 -0.92 -6.51 19.13
CA LYS A 51 -1.02 -5.12 19.56
C LYS A 51 -0.11 -4.27 18.66
N LEU A 52 -0.71 -3.32 17.97
CA LEU A 52 0.01 -2.41 17.09
C LEU A 52 0.62 -1.24 17.88
N PRO A 53 1.70 -0.60 17.36
CA PRO A 53 2.15 0.69 17.85
C PRO A 53 1.10 1.77 17.61
N ASN A 54 1.34 2.98 18.11
CA ASN A 54 0.49 4.13 17.79
C ASN A 54 0.89 4.70 16.42
N TYR A 55 -0.12 5.24 15.71
CA TYR A 55 0.06 5.90 14.42
C TYR A 55 -0.42 7.34 14.52
N SER A 56 0.42 8.28 14.13
CA SER A 56 0.10 9.71 14.10
C SER A 56 0.23 10.23 12.67
N PRO A 57 -0.77 10.95 12.14
CA PRO A 57 -0.66 11.57 10.82
C PRO A 57 0.59 12.46 10.75
N VAL A 58 1.28 12.42 9.61
CA VAL A 58 2.29 13.42 9.28
C VAL A 58 1.57 14.57 8.61
N GLU A 59 1.71 15.77 9.16
CA GLU A 59 1.10 16.96 8.60
C GLU A 59 1.69 17.26 7.21
N MET A 60 0.82 17.61 6.29
CA MET A 60 1.20 17.97 4.93
C MET A 60 1.48 19.47 4.85
N GLU A 61 2.60 19.85 4.26
CA GLU A 61 2.91 21.23 3.94
C GLU A 61 2.16 21.62 2.65
N VAL A 62 1.52 22.80 2.67
CA VAL A 62 0.71 23.29 1.54
C VAL A 62 1.31 24.59 1.03
N GLU A 63 1.74 24.58 -0.21
CA GLU A 63 2.20 25.73 -0.99
C GLU A 63 1.20 26.04 -2.12
N PRO A 64 1.26 27.21 -2.77
CA PRO A 64 0.27 27.58 -3.79
C PRO A 64 0.13 26.59 -4.95
N GLU A 65 1.21 25.88 -5.30
CA GLU A 65 1.24 24.98 -6.47
C GLU A 65 1.40 23.51 -6.11
N ARG A 66 1.69 23.15 -4.84
CA ARG A 66 1.91 21.78 -4.41
C ARG A 66 1.54 21.55 -2.95
N SER A 67 1.18 20.33 -2.62
CA SER A 67 1.05 19.82 -1.26
C SER A 67 1.94 18.62 -1.09
N TYR A 68 2.72 18.57 -0.01
CA TYR A 68 3.73 17.51 0.17
C TYR A 68 3.98 17.21 1.64
N TRP A 69 4.52 16.04 1.88
CA TRP A 69 5.08 15.64 3.19
C TRP A 69 6.59 15.78 3.16
N ARG A 70 7.15 16.39 4.19
CA ARG A 70 8.60 16.39 4.46
C ARG A 70 8.90 15.30 5.48
N LEU A 71 9.63 14.28 5.05
CA LEU A 71 9.92 13.10 5.86
C LEU A 71 11.38 13.06 6.25
N GLU A 72 11.63 12.91 7.54
CA GLU A 72 12.94 12.59 8.11
C GLU A 72 13.18 11.08 8.08
N PRO A 73 14.44 10.59 8.23
CA PRO A 73 14.71 9.17 8.38
C PRO A 73 13.82 8.51 9.43
N GLY A 74 13.21 7.39 9.06
CA GLY A 74 12.24 6.73 9.93
C GLY A 74 11.38 5.70 9.22
N TYR A 75 10.41 5.17 9.97
CA TYR A 75 9.48 4.15 9.51
C TYR A 75 8.05 4.68 9.54
N TYR A 76 7.39 4.61 8.40
CA TYR A 76 6.09 5.24 8.18
C TYR A 76 5.09 4.24 7.62
N GLU A 77 3.85 4.33 8.04
CA GLU A 77 2.73 3.70 7.34
C GLU A 77 2.27 4.63 6.23
N ILE A 78 1.93 4.05 5.10
CA ILE A 78 1.47 4.76 3.90
C ILE A 78 0.13 4.19 3.44
N THR A 79 -0.73 5.06 2.93
CA THR A 79 -2.00 4.71 2.30
C THR A 79 -1.98 5.18 0.86
N PHE A 80 -2.46 4.31 -0.05
CA PHE A 80 -2.56 4.59 -1.47
C PHE A 80 -4.00 4.90 -1.89
N GLU A 81 -4.17 5.67 -2.96
CA GLU A 81 -5.45 5.94 -3.61
C GLU A 81 -6.08 4.66 -4.16
N GLU A 82 -5.24 3.77 -4.68
CA GLU A 82 -5.65 2.55 -5.32
C GLU A 82 -6.08 1.50 -4.29
N GLY A 83 -7.19 0.83 -4.59
CA GLY A 83 -7.67 -0.35 -3.89
C GLY A 83 -7.34 -1.63 -4.63
N CYS A 84 -7.66 -2.78 -4.04
CA CYS A 84 -7.49 -4.07 -4.72
C CYS A 84 -8.57 -5.09 -4.35
N LYS A 85 -8.73 -6.08 -5.24
CA LYS A 85 -9.51 -7.31 -5.02
C LYS A 85 -8.70 -8.47 -5.58
N ILE A 86 -8.14 -9.29 -4.70
CA ILE A 86 -7.24 -10.37 -5.09
C ILE A 86 -8.04 -11.67 -5.32
N PRO A 87 -8.14 -12.18 -6.57
CA PRO A 87 -8.80 -13.44 -6.88
C PRO A 87 -8.12 -14.65 -6.21
N SER A 88 -8.83 -15.80 -6.19
CA SER A 88 -8.39 -17.05 -5.57
C SER A 88 -7.10 -17.66 -6.16
N ASN A 89 -6.73 -17.25 -7.37
CA ASN A 89 -5.57 -17.76 -8.10
C ASN A 89 -4.45 -16.72 -8.28
N LEU A 90 -4.46 -15.65 -7.49
CA LEU A 90 -3.46 -14.60 -7.54
C LEU A 90 -2.87 -14.29 -6.15
N ALA A 91 -1.64 -13.80 -6.15
CA ALA A 91 -1.01 -13.14 -5.02
C ALA A 91 -0.37 -11.84 -5.48
N MET A 92 -0.27 -10.86 -4.58
CA MET A 92 0.30 -9.56 -4.91
C MET A 92 1.26 -9.09 -3.81
N THR A 93 2.31 -8.39 -4.22
CA THR A 93 3.20 -7.62 -3.33
C THR A 93 3.43 -6.23 -3.93
N LEU A 94 3.97 -5.32 -3.12
CA LEU A 94 4.35 -3.98 -3.57
C LEU A 94 5.86 -3.82 -3.51
N ILE A 95 6.39 -3.10 -4.50
CA ILE A 95 7.78 -2.63 -4.50
C ILE A 95 7.82 -1.12 -4.65
N GLN A 96 8.91 -0.50 -4.23
CA GLN A 96 9.15 0.91 -4.48
C GLN A 96 9.45 1.15 -5.97
N ARG A 97 9.02 2.30 -6.48
CA ARG A 97 9.51 2.78 -7.77
C ARG A 97 10.99 3.17 -7.66
N SER A 98 11.71 3.06 -8.78
CA SER A 98 13.14 3.38 -8.85
C SER A 98 13.47 4.83 -8.46
N SER A 99 12.54 5.77 -8.66
CA SER A 99 12.67 7.16 -8.22
C SER A 99 12.70 7.26 -6.69
N LEU A 100 11.75 6.62 -6.00
CA LEU A 100 11.73 6.59 -4.54
C LEU A 100 12.99 5.92 -3.97
N LEU A 101 13.41 4.80 -4.55
CA LEU A 101 14.64 4.10 -4.13
C LEU A 101 15.86 5.01 -4.20
N ARG A 102 16.00 5.80 -5.29
CA ARG A 102 17.11 6.74 -5.45
C ARG A 102 17.06 7.93 -4.50
N CYS A 103 15.86 8.29 -4.01
CA CYS A 103 15.67 9.28 -2.94
C CYS A 103 15.87 8.69 -1.53
N GLY A 104 16.24 7.39 -1.41
CA GLY A 104 16.47 6.73 -0.13
C GLY A 104 15.22 6.20 0.56
N GLY A 105 14.12 6.01 -0.18
CA GLY A 105 12.89 5.40 0.34
C GLY A 105 12.73 3.93 -0.12
N ILE A 106 12.30 3.07 0.79
CA ILE A 106 12.10 1.64 0.54
C ILE A 106 10.69 1.25 0.99
N ILE A 107 9.90 0.64 0.11
CA ILE A 107 8.59 0.07 0.46
C ILE A 107 8.80 -1.26 1.17
N ARG A 108 8.15 -1.43 2.31
CA ARG A 108 8.13 -2.66 3.11
C ARG A 108 6.73 -3.27 3.04
N SER A 109 6.49 -4.10 2.04
CA SER A 109 5.21 -4.76 1.83
C SER A 109 5.19 -6.17 2.42
N SER A 110 4.03 -6.56 2.95
CA SER A 110 3.66 -7.96 3.07
C SER A 110 3.01 -8.46 1.77
N GLN A 111 2.67 -9.73 1.73
CA GLN A 111 1.89 -10.30 0.64
C GLN A 111 0.40 -9.94 0.83
N PHE A 112 -0.26 -9.60 -0.25
CA PHE A 112 -1.71 -9.53 -0.35
C PHE A 112 -2.20 -10.89 -0.85
N ASP A 113 -2.84 -11.62 0.04
CA ASP A 113 -3.25 -13.00 -0.20
C ASP A 113 -4.55 -13.10 -1.01
N ALA A 114 -4.78 -14.26 -1.61
CA ALA A 114 -6.03 -14.61 -2.29
C ALA A 114 -7.25 -14.35 -1.38
N GLY A 115 -8.26 -13.65 -1.91
CA GLY A 115 -9.46 -13.23 -1.17
C GLY A 115 -9.33 -11.89 -0.45
N PHE A 116 -8.14 -11.28 -0.35
CA PHE A 116 -7.98 -9.95 0.24
C PHE A 116 -8.60 -8.87 -0.67
N SER A 117 -9.31 -7.93 -0.04
CA SER A 117 -9.93 -6.79 -0.73
C SER A 117 -9.87 -5.55 0.14
N THR A 118 -9.61 -4.39 -0.46
CA THR A 118 -9.62 -3.08 0.21
C THR A 118 -9.89 -1.96 -0.79
N ASP A 119 -10.53 -0.88 -0.35
CA ASP A 119 -10.76 0.31 -1.17
C ASP A 119 -9.51 1.17 -1.31
N HIS A 120 -8.61 1.14 -0.32
CA HIS A 120 -7.33 1.81 -0.32
C HIS A 120 -6.26 0.86 0.20
N MET A 121 -5.22 0.62 -0.57
CA MET A 121 -4.11 -0.23 -0.14
C MET A 121 -3.24 0.49 0.88
N GLY A 122 -2.74 -0.26 1.86
CA GLY A 122 -1.77 0.19 2.84
C GLY A 122 -0.46 -0.57 2.75
N SER A 123 0.63 0.07 3.14
CA SER A 123 1.94 -0.55 3.28
C SER A 123 2.80 0.25 4.27
N PHE A 124 4.07 -0.11 4.37
CA PHE A 124 5.04 0.63 5.15
C PHE A 124 6.18 1.13 4.27
N MET A 125 6.80 2.21 4.71
CA MET A 125 7.93 2.82 4.03
C MET A 125 9.03 3.15 5.03
N GLU A 126 10.25 2.77 4.71
CA GLU A 126 11.46 3.17 5.41
C GLU A 126 12.14 4.29 4.63
N ILE A 127 12.42 5.39 5.31
CA ILE A 127 13.12 6.55 4.76
C ILE A 127 14.52 6.60 5.38
N LEU A 128 15.53 6.55 4.52
CA LEU A 128 16.95 6.56 4.93
C LEU A 128 17.59 7.95 4.88
N HIS A 129 17.06 8.84 4.03
CA HIS A 129 17.48 10.24 3.90
C HIS A 129 16.27 11.16 3.82
N PRO A 130 16.32 12.39 4.32
CA PRO A 130 15.22 13.33 4.24
C PRO A 130 14.69 13.45 2.79
N VAL A 131 13.38 13.38 2.62
CA VAL A 131 12.73 13.42 1.31
C VAL A 131 11.41 14.19 1.38
N GLU A 132 11.09 14.92 0.33
CA GLU A 132 9.77 15.48 0.10
C GLU A 132 8.99 14.57 -0.85
N ILE A 133 7.76 14.23 -0.48
CA ILE A 133 6.85 13.42 -1.28
C ILE A 133 5.56 14.21 -1.47
N GLU A 134 5.23 14.53 -2.71
CA GLU A 134 4.00 15.26 -3.03
C GLU A 134 2.76 14.37 -2.89
N TYR A 135 1.64 14.99 -2.56
CA TYR A 135 0.33 14.32 -2.55
C TYR A 135 0.05 13.71 -3.93
N GLN A 136 -0.41 12.46 -3.94
CA GLN A 136 -0.60 11.64 -5.14
C GLN A 136 0.66 11.34 -5.97
N ALA A 137 1.85 11.57 -5.43
CA ALA A 137 3.06 11.06 -6.07
C ALA A 137 3.02 9.53 -6.19
N ARG A 138 3.42 9.00 -7.35
CA ARG A 138 3.54 7.56 -7.60
C ARG A 138 4.85 7.05 -7.01
N ILE A 139 4.79 6.34 -5.91
CA ILE A 139 5.97 5.90 -5.14
C ILE A 139 6.15 4.38 -5.09
N ALA A 140 5.10 3.61 -5.33
CA ALA A 140 5.13 2.16 -5.33
C ALA A 140 4.58 1.58 -6.63
N GLN A 141 4.82 0.29 -6.86
CA GLN A 141 4.30 -0.47 -7.99
C GLN A 141 3.86 -1.84 -7.50
N THR A 142 2.77 -2.36 -8.07
CA THR A 142 2.28 -3.71 -7.78
C THR A 142 3.09 -4.76 -8.53
N ILE A 143 3.31 -5.92 -7.89
CA ILE A 143 3.73 -7.17 -8.53
C ILE A 143 2.61 -8.18 -8.29
N VAL A 144 1.90 -8.56 -9.34
CA VAL A 144 0.81 -9.55 -9.30
C VAL A 144 1.29 -10.83 -10.00
N VAL A 145 1.15 -11.96 -9.32
CA VAL A 145 1.58 -13.26 -9.83
C VAL A 145 0.45 -14.28 -9.78
N GLU A 146 0.39 -15.13 -10.80
CA GLU A 146 -0.50 -16.27 -10.80
C GLU A 146 0.02 -17.37 -9.84
N THR A 147 -0.90 -17.92 -9.08
CA THR A 147 -0.68 -19.01 -8.13
C THR A 147 -1.59 -20.20 -8.46
N ALA A 148 -1.41 -21.32 -7.77
CA ALA A 148 -2.44 -22.34 -7.73
C ALA A 148 -3.71 -21.74 -7.09
N GLU A 149 -4.87 -22.22 -7.54
CA GLU A 149 -6.14 -21.76 -6.99
C GLU A 149 -6.29 -22.15 -5.51
N VAL A 150 -6.59 -21.16 -4.68
CA VAL A 150 -6.88 -21.32 -3.26
C VAL A 150 -8.35 -21.70 -3.11
N ARG A 151 -8.65 -22.74 -2.31
CA ARG A 151 -10.03 -23.18 -2.05
C ARG A 151 -10.81 -22.08 -1.31
N GLN A 152 -12.12 -22.04 -1.51
CA GLN A 152 -12.98 -21.01 -0.93
C GLN A 152 -12.87 -20.92 0.61
N GLU A 153 -12.71 -22.06 1.28
CA GLU A 153 -12.54 -22.14 2.74
C GLU A 153 -11.18 -21.65 3.24
N ASP A 154 -10.17 -21.57 2.36
CA ASP A 154 -8.80 -21.16 2.68
C ASP A 154 -8.50 -19.71 2.26
N LEU A 155 -9.48 -18.97 1.69
CA LEU A 155 -9.31 -17.56 1.32
C LEU A 155 -9.01 -16.70 2.56
N TYR A 156 -8.42 -15.53 2.34
CA TYR A 156 -8.02 -14.63 3.41
C TYR A 156 -9.19 -14.21 4.31
N HIS A 157 -9.09 -14.54 5.60
CA HIS A 157 -10.01 -14.15 6.67
C HIS A 157 -9.27 -13.50 7.87
N GLY A 158 -8.09 -12.92 7.62
CA GLY A 158 -7.24 -12.36 8.66
C GLY A 158 -7.80 -11.08 9.30
N GLN A 159 -7.19 -10.66 10.42
CA GLN A 159 -7.65 -9.50 11.20
C GLN A 159 -7.68 -8.17 10.39
N TRP A 160 -6.96 -8.09 9.29
CA TRP A 160 -6.91 -6.90 8.42
C TRP A 160 -8.13 -6.79 7.50
N ALA A 161 -8.87 -7.89 7.26
CA ALA A 161 -10.16 -7.83 6.56
C ALA A 161 -11.24 -7.07 7.34
N GLU A 162 -11.17 -7.06 8.67
CA GLU A 162 -12.12 -6.36 9.55
C GLU A 162 -11.79 -4.88 9.74
N GLN A 163 -10.53 -4.46 9.54
CA GLN A 163 -10.08 -3.08 9.77
C GLN A 163 -10.45 -2.12 8.64
N GLN A 164 -10.89 -2.60 7.49
CA GLN A 164 -11.37 -1.78 6.38
C GLN A 164 -12.47 -0.80 6.79
N ASN A 165 -13.26 -1.12 7.82
CA ASN A 165 -14.32 -0.27 8.36
C ASN A 165 -13.84 0.82 9.32
N VAL A 166 -12.60 0.78 9.81
CA VAL A 166 -12.07 1.72 10.82
C VAL A 166 -11.39 2.92 10.16
N VAL A 167 -10.71 2.72 9.02
CA VAL A 167 -10.06 3.80 8.28
C VAL A 167 -11.10 4.77 7.67
N GLN A 168 -12.30 4.28 7.32
CA GLN A 168 -13.38 5.12 6.83
C GLN A 168 -14.01 6.04 7.89
N ARG A 169 -13.80 5.80 9.20
CA ARG A 169 -14.35 6.64 10.28
C ARG A 169 -13.44 7.78 10.73
N GLY A 170 -12.21 7.81 10.28
CA GLY A 170 -11.25 8.88 10.54
C GLY A 170 -11.17 9.87 9.37
N ARG A 171 -12.29 10.37 8.88
CA ARG A 171 -12.28 11.53 8.00
C ARG A 171 -11.96 12.77 8.85
N PHE A 172 -10.88 13.44 8.46
CA PHE A 172 -10.33 14.75 8.78
C PHE A 172 -11.27 15.76 9.42
#